data_7ebea79446205812300cdbc5d8cf34af
#
_entry.id   7ebea79446205812300cdbc5d8cf34af
#
_cell.length_a   1.000
_cell.length_b   1.000
_cell.length_c   1.000
_cell.angle_alpha   90.00
_cell.angle_beta   90.00
_cell.angle_gamma   90.00
#
_symmetry.space_group_name_H-M   'P 1'
#
loop_
_entity.id
_entity.type
_entity.pdbx_description
1 polymer ?
#
loop_
_entity_poly.entity_id
_entity_poly.type
_entity_poly.pdbx_seq_one_letter_code
_entity_poly.pdbx_strand_id
1 'polypeptide(L)'
;MNREQVFVEFRKFAEQDNHYFKFGRTGIIEEVLAYFGLPIRKFEGASSCIHEDHLEVLHDFLRNHASDEQVAVVYDIAKKGKKVPVADGLCDCTGSVFVSMVMNESRYADVSVIRKGIESGIEATGNIAYFLDKTAHNDNIAKVMLKEICGCKFLVADFTHQNCGVYYEAGYATALGKTVIHLCREDDFDNVHFDIKQTQFVIWKDEQDLAEKLRTQIQESGLGVK
;
A
#
# COMPACT_ATOMS: atom_id res chain seq x y z
N MET A 1 4.60 12.56 27.87
CA MET A 1 4.11 11.22 28.30
C MET A 1 5.31 10.41 28.80
N ASN A 2 5.15 9.66 29.90
CA ASN A 2 6.26 8.83 30.41
C ASN A 2 6.49 7.63 29.50
N ARG A 3 7.63 7.56 28.81
CA ARG A 3 7.98 6.57 27.79
C ARG A 3 8.07 5.14 28.37
N GLU A 4 8.60 5.00 29.57
CA GLU A 4 8.66 3.73 30.29
C GLU A 4 7.26 3.18 30.58
N GLN A 5 6.36 4.04 30.97
CA GLN A 5 4.97 3.65 31.25
C GLN A 5 4.24 3.23 29.97
N VAL A 6 4.49 3.90 28.84
CA VAL A 6 3.94 3.53 27.54
C VAL A 6 4.44 2.16 27.10
N PHE A 7 5.74 1.88 27.28
CA PHE A 7 6.30 0.57 26.97
C PHE A 7 5.70 -0.56 27.83
N VAL A 8 5.57 -0.34 29.14
CA VAL A 8 4.96 -1.33 30.05
C VAL A 8 3.51 -1.64 29.66
N GLU A 9 2.74 -0.63 29.30
CA GLU A 9 1.35 -0.81 28.87
C GLU A 9 1.27 -1.55 27.51
N PHE A 10 2.16 -1.20 26.57
CA PHE A 10 2.23 -1.89 25.28
C PHE A 10 2.63 -3.36 25.45
N ARG A 11 3.62 -3.66 26.30
CA ARG A 11 4.01 -5.02 26.59
C ARG A 11 2.85 -5.87 27.11
N LYS A 12 2.09 -5.33 28.06
CA LYS A 12 0.89 -6.01 28.59
C LYS A 12 -0.15 -6.27 27.51
N PHE A 13 -0.38 -5.28 26.64
CA PHE A 13 -1.30 -5.42 25.52
C PHE A 13 -0.83 -6.51 24.55
N ALA A 14 0.44 -6.49 24.15
CA ALA A 14 1.02 -7.48 23.24
C ALA A 14 0.97 -8.90 23.82
N GLU A 15 1.18 -9.07 25.13
CA GLU A 15 1.06 -10.36 25.83
C GLU A 15 -0.38 -10.91 25.80
N GLN A 16 -1.39 -10.04 25.85
CA GLN A 16 -2.80 -10.42 25.76
C GLN A 16 -3.23 -10.77 24.33
N ASP A 17 -2.66 -10.09 23.32
CA ASP A 17 -2.99 -10.27 21.90
C ASP A 17 -2.35 -11.53 21.29
N ASN A 18 -1.41 -12.15 22.00
CA ASN A 18 -0.63 -13.33 21.55
C ASN A 18 -1.50 -14.60 21.30
N HIS A 19 -2.80 -14.55 21.53
CA HIS A 19 -3.74 -15.66 21.24
C HIS A 19 -3.97 -15.89 19.73
N TYR A 20 -3.46 -15.05 18.84
CA TYR A 20 -3.69 -15.09 17.40
C TYR A 20 -2.58 -15.76 16.56
N PHE A 21 -1.54 -16.32 17.16
CA PHE A 21 -0.42 -16.98 16.45
C PHE A 21 -0.79 -18.26 15.66
N LYS A 22 -2.03 -18.70 15.68
CA LYS A 22 -2.45 -19.96 15.02
C LYS A 22 -2.48 -19.95 13.49
N PHE A 23 -2.30 -18.80 12.82
CA PHE A 23 -2.48 -18.69 11.36
C PHE A 23 -1.44 -17.85 10.61
N GLY A 24 -0.17 -17.82 11.07
CA GLY A 24 0.90 -17.17 10.30
C GLY A 24 0.79 -15.64 10.18
N ARG A 25 0.06 -14.98 11.07
CA ARG A 25 0.03 -13.51 11.16
C ARG A 25 1.21 -13.01 11.98
N THR A 26 1.84 -11.95 11.53
CA THR A 26 2.82 -11.19 12.31
C THR A 26 2.19 -10.71 13.61
N GLY A 27 2.91 -10.86 14.74
CA GLY A 27 2.44 -10.34 16.03
C GLY A 27 2.39 -8.81 16.03
N ILE A 28 1.58 -8.24 16.92
CA ILE A 28 1.43 -6.79 17.06
C ILE A 28 2.77 -6.05 17.26
N ILE A 29 3.76 -6.69 17.87
CA ILE A 29 5.10 -6.13 18.07
C ILE A 29 5.80 -5.97 16.72
N GLU A 30 5.77 -6.98 15.88
CA GLU A 30 6.37 -6.96 14.53
C GLU A 30 5.69 -5.93 13.64
N GLU A 31 4.38 -5.78 13.74
CA GLU A 31 3.63 -4.74 13.04
C GLU A 31 4.08 -3.34 13.49
N VAL A 32 4.27 -3.11 14.78
CA VAL A 32 4.76 -1.83 15.32
C VAL A 32 6.21 -1.58 14.93
N LEU A 33 7.07 -2.59 14.97
CA LEU A 33 8.46 -2.46 14.53
C LEU A 33 8.53 -2.13 13.03
N ALA A 34 7.73 -2.81 12.21
CA ALA A 34 7.63 -2.53 10.77
C ALA A 34 7.13 -1.11 10.50
N TYR A 35 6.13 -0.66 11.24
CA TYR A 35 5.59 0.69 11.14
C TYR A 35 6.64 1.79 11.37
N PHE A 36 7.55 1.57 12.33
CA PHE A 36 8.64 2.50 12.60
C PHE A 36 9.92 2.23 11.80
N GLY A 37 9.90 1.25 10.87
CA GLY A 37 11.08 0.88 10.09
C GLY A 37 12.21 0.26 10.94
N LEU A 38 11.86 -0.34 12.08
CA LEU A 38 12.80 -0.95 13.00
C LEU A 38 13.15 -2.38 12.56
N PRO A 39 14.35 -2.91 12.92
CA PRO A 39 14.77 -4.23 12.50
C PRO A 39 13.90 -5.33 13.11
N ILE A 40 13.39 -6.22 12.26
CA ILE A 40 12.67 -7.43 12.63
C ILE A 40 13.60 -8.61 12.39
N ARG A 41 14.02 -9.31 13.43
CA ARG A 41 14.81 -10.54 13.30
C ARG A 41 13.89 -11.69 12.91
N LYS A 42 14.19 -12.35 11.78
CA LYS A 42 13.52 -13.60 11.40
C LYS A 42 14.14 -14.75 12.22
N PHE A 43 13.33 -15.44 12.99
CA PHE A 43 13.73 -16.68 13.64
C PHE A 43 13.24 -17.87 12.81
N GLU A 44 14.14 -18.80 12.50
CA GLU A 44 13.80 -20.10 11.93
C GLU A 44 13.28 -20.99 13.05
N GLY A 45 11.97 -21.19 13.13
CA GLY A 45 11.33 -22.09 14.07
C GLY A 45 10.00 -21.55 14.58
N ALA A 46 8.97 -22.40 14.58
CA ALA A 46 7.65 -22.07 15.10
C ALA A 46 7.69 -21.95 16.62
N SER A 47 8.00 -20.78 17.14
CA SER A 47 7.86 -20.47 18.56
C SER A 47 6.71 -19.49 18.75
N SER A 48 5.75 -19.85 19.58
CA SER A 48 4.58 -19.04 19.93
C SER A 48 4.88 -18.01 21.03
N CYS A 49 6.12 -17.60 21.19
CA CYS A 49 6.55 -16.68 22.24
C CYS A 49 6.73 -15.26 21.68
N ILE A 50 6.38 -14.27 22.48
CA ILE A 50 6.81 -12.88 22.25
C ILE A 50 8.33 -12.90 22.30
N HIS A 51 8.96 -12.47 21.19
CA HIS A 51 10.41 -12.41 21.15
C HIS A 51 10.86 -11.22 22.01
N GLU A 52 11.49 -11.50 23.14
CA GLU A 52 12.05 -10.47 24.04
C GLU A 52 12.97 -9.52 23.28
N ASP A 53 13.73 -10.02 22.29
CA ASP A 53 14.57 -9.19 21.41
C ASP A 53 13.79 -8.11 20.67
N HIS A 54 12.57 -8.39 20.23
CA HIS A 54 11.71 -7.40 19.56
C HIS A 54 11.19 -6.34 20.56
N LEU A 55 10.87 -6.76 21.78
CA LEU A 55 10.49 -5.85 22.85
C LEU A 55 11.66 -4.94 23.25
N GLU A 56 12.88 -5.46 23.31
CA GLU A 56 14.08 -4.67 23.59
C GLU A 56 14.32 -3.60 22.52
N VAL A 57 14.19 -3.96 21.23
CA VAL A 57 14.31 -3.01 20.10
C VAL A 57 13.27 -1.90 20.23
N LEU A 58 12.02 -2.23 20.52
CA LEU A 58 10.95 -1.24 20.70
C LEU A 58 11.20 -0.36 21.93
N HIS A 59 11.66 -0.96 23.04
CA HIS A 59 11.96 -0.24 24.27
C HIS A 59 13.08 0.78 24.07
N ASP A 60 14.19 0.37 23.44
CA ASP A 60 15.29 1.26 23.12
C ASP A 60 14.85 2.41 22.22
N PHE A 61 14.07 2.09 21.19
CA PHE A 61 13.51 3.08 20.28
C PHE A 61 12.64 4.11 21.03
N LEU A 62 11.69 3.66 21.83
CA LEU A 62 10.80 4.55 22.58
C LEU A 62 11.58 5.44 23.56
N ARG A 63 12.59 4.88 24.20
CA ARG A 63 13.40 5.59 25.21
C ARG A 63 14.30 6.64 24.60
N ASN A 64 15.00 6.32 23.52
CA ASN A 64 16.15 7.07 23.04
C ASN A 64 15.93 7.75 21.67
N HIS A 65 14.99 7.31 20.86
CA HIS A 65 14.88 7.71 19.45
C HIS A 65 13.50 8.22 19.02
N ALA A 66 12.44 7.77 19.68
CA ALA A 66 11.07 8.13 19.27
C ALA A 66 10.74 9.60 19.55
N SER A 67 10.01 10.24 18.64
CA SER A 67 9.35 11.53 18.90
C SER A 67 8.16 11.34 19.85
N ASP A 68 7.67 12.44 20.44
CA ASP A 68 6.49 12.38 21.33
C ASP A 68 5.23 11.93 20.58
N GLU A 69 5.14 12.22 19.28
CA GLU A 69 4.06 11.75 18.40
C GLU A 69 4.13 10.23 18.18
N GLN A 70 5.32 9.70 17.96
CA GLN A 70 5.53 8.25 17.83
C GLN A 70 5.24 7.50 19.13
N VAL A 71 5.61 8.08 20.27
CA VAL A 71 5.25 7.55 21.60
C VAL A 71 3.73 7.55 21.81
N ALA A 72 3.03 8.59 21.32
CA ALA A 72 1.57 8.68 21.39
C ALA A 72 0.89 7.58 20.55
N VAL A 73 1.45 7.24 19.39
CA VAL A 73 0.94 6.13 18.54
C VAL A 73 1.00 4.81 19.31
N VAL A 74 2.14 4.47 19.91
CA VAL A 74 2.29 3.22 20.69
C VAL A 74 1.35 3.20 21.89
N TYR A 75 1.17 4.32 22.55
CA TYR A 75 0.22 4.44 23.66
C TYR A 75 -1.23 4.21 23.21
N ASP A 76 -1.63 4.77 22.08
CA ASP A 76 -2.98 4.60 21.53
C ASP A 76 -3.25 3.15 21.11
N ILE A 77 -2.26 2.46 20.56
CA ILE A 77 -2.35 1.02 20.26
C ILE A 77 -2.60 0.25 21.56
N ALA A 78 -1.80 0.49 22.58
CA ALA A 78 -1.86 -0.21 23.85
C ALA A 78 -3.19 0.01 24.62
N LYS A 79 -3.72 1.26 24.59
CA LYS A 79 -4.89 1.62 25.39
C LYS A 79 -6.22 1.47 24.66
N LYS A 80 -6.25 1.69 23.37
CA LYS A 80 -7.49 1.74 22.58
C LYS A 80 -7.70 0.48 21.75
N GLY A 81 -6.76 -0.47 21.79
CA GLY A 81 -6.79 -1.65 20.90
C GLY A 81 -6.81 -1.25 19.43
N LYS A 82 -6.30 -0.05 19.12
CA LYS A 82 -6.22 0.39 17.72
C LYS A 82 -5.28 -0.55 16.98
N LYS A 83 -5.68 -0.97 15.80
CA LYS A 83 -4.74 -1.55 14.83
C LYS A 83 -3.56 -0.62 14.70
N VAL A 84 -2.36 -1.17 14.57
CA VAL A 84 -1.18 -0.38 14.16
C VAL A 84 -1.63 0.47 12.98
N PRO A 85 -1.47 1.78 13.03
CA PRO A 85 -1.81 2.58 11.87
C PRO A 85 -1.01 2.00 10.71
N VAL A 86 -1.67 1.51 9.68
CA VAL A 86 -0.98 1.19 8.44
C VAL A 86 -0.36 2.51 8.03
N ALA A 87 0.93 2.65 8.31
CA ALA A 87 1.81 3.79 7.99
C ALA A 87 1.13 5.15 7.69
N ASP A 88 0.07 5.52 8.42
CA ASP A 88 -0.64 6.79 8.22
C ASP A 88 0.24 8.02 8.49
N GLY A 89 1.41 7.82 9.10
CA GLY A 89 2.41 8.87 9.31
C GLY A 89 3.41 9.01 8.16
N LEU A 90 3.38 8.14 7.15
CA LEU A 90 4.17 8.25 5.91
C LEU A 90 3.32 8.62 4.69
N CYS A 91 2.01 8.67 4.86
CA CYS A 91 1.06 9.00 3.84
C CYS A 91 0.36 10.32 4.15
N ASP A 92 0.99 11.44 3.86
CA ASP A 92 0.23 12.60 3.40
C ASP A 92 -0.49 12.12 2.13
N CYS A 93 -1.77 11.75 2.28
CA CYS A 93 -2.58 11.44 1.11
C CYS A 93 -2.57 12.69 0.22
N THR A 94 -1.75 12.68 -0.82
CA THR A 94 -1.61 13.82 -1.76
C THR A 94 -2.92 14.09 -2.50
N GLY A 95 -3.95 13.24 -2.27
CA GLY A 95 -5.22 13.30 -2.95
C GLY A 95 -5.16 12.80 -4.40
N SER A 96 -3.98 12.40 -4.87
CA SER A 96 -3.77 11.88 -6.21
C SER A 96 -4.10 10.39 -6.31
N VAL A 97 -4.38 9.95 -7.53
CA VAL A 97 -4.57 8.53 -7.88
C VAL A 97 -3.26 8.03 -8.48
N PHE A 98 -2.64 7.05 -7.84
CA PHE A 98 -1.43 6.44 -8.39
C PHE A 98 -1.79 5.55 -9.58
N VAL A 99 -1.14 5.75 -10.72
CA VAL A 99 -1.34 4.95 -11.93
C VAL A 99 -0.14 4.04 -12.14
N SER A 100 -0.41 2.75 -12.07
CA SER A 100 0.54 1.67 -12.37
C SER A 100 0.23 1.08 -13.74
N MET A 101 1.13 1.29 -14.71
CA MET A 101 1.00 0.77 -16.08
C MET A 101 2.37 0.58 -16.72
N VAL A 102 2.42 -0.11 -17.85
CA VAL A 102 3.65 -0.16 -18.64
C VAL A 102 4.01 1.24 -19.16
N MET A 103 5.28 1.64 -19.01
CA MET A 103 5.77 2.98 -19.38
C MET A 103 6.79 2.95 -20.54
N ASN A 104 6.98 1.80 -21.18
CA ASN A 104 8.00 1.61 -22.22
C ASN A 104 7.42 1.84 -23.62
N GLU A 105 7.37 3.10 -24.06
CA GLU A 105 6.88 3.49 -25.40
C GLU A 105 7.74 2.92 -26.54
N SER A 106 9.02 2.67 -26.29
CA SER A 106 9.90 2.06 -27.31
C SER A 106 9.53 0.61 -27.62
N ARG A 107 8.93 -0.07 -26.65
CA ARG A 107 8.52 -1.48 -26.80
C ARG A 107 7.05 -1.62 -27.19
N TYR A 108 6.19 -0.72 -26.73
CA TYR A 108 4.75 -0.79 -26.91
C TYR A 108 4.21 0.54 -27.43
N ALA A 109 3.74 0.56 -28.67
CA ALA A 109 3.30 1.77 -29.36
C ALA A 109 1.99 2.36 -28.80
N ASP A 110 1.24 1.60 -28.03
CA ASP A 110 -0.06 1.97 -27.44
C ASP A 110 0.02 2.56 -26.03
N VAL A 111 1.21 2.67 -25.44
CA VAL A 111 1.41 3.22 -24.10
C VAL A 111 0.80 4.63 -23.95
N SER A 112 0.98 5.49 -24.95
CA SER A 112 0.40 6.83 -24.95
C SER A 112 -1.13 6.83 -25.00
N VAL A 113 -1.74 5.87 -25.68
CA VAL A 113 -3.20 5.68 -25.76
C VAL A 113 -3.75 5.23 -24.43
N ILE A 114 -3.12 4.21 -23.81
CA ILE A 114 -3.48 3.72 -22.49
C ILE A 114 -3.39 4.85 -21.44
N ARG A 115 -2.27 5.59 -21.44
CA ARG A 115 -2.04 6.71 -20.54
C ARG A 115 -3.15 7.76 -20.63
N LYS A 116 -3.49 8.20 -21.85
CA LYS A 116 -4.54 9.21 -22.08
C LYS A 116 -5.92 8.73 -21.64
N GLY A 117 -6.27 7.50 -21.95
CA GLY A 117 -7.55 6.92 -21.53
C GLY A 117 -7.68 6.87 -20.01
N ILE A 118 -6.62 6.43 -19.31
CA ILE A 118 -6.60 6.39 -17.83
C ILE A 118 -6.69 7.81 -17.26
N GLU A 119 -5.87 8.73 -17.73
CA GLU A 119 -5.84 10.14 -17.29
C GLU A 119 -7.22 10.78 -17.45
N SER A 120 -7.80 10.68 -18.63
CA SER A 120 -9.14 11.23 -18.93
C SER A 120 -10.23 10.62 -18.03
N GLY A 121 -10.20 9.31 -17.81
CA GLY A 121 -11.17 8.62 -16.93
C GLY A 121 -11.08 9.07 -15.48
N ILE A 122 -9.86 9.25 -14.96
CA ILE A 122 -9.60 9.71 -13.58
C ILE A 122 -10.02 11.18 -13.43
N GLU A 123 -9.59 12.07 -14.34
CA GLU A 123 -9.85 13.51 -14.28
C GLU A 123 -11.34 13.82 -14.40
N ALA A 124 -12.08 13.07 -15.21
CA ALA A 124 -13.54 13.19 -15.32
C ALA A 124 -14.29 12.93 -14.00
N THR A 125 -13.62 12.41 -12.97
CA THR A 125 -14.17 12.18 -11.62
C THR A 125 -13.72 13.22 -10.60
N GLY A 126 -13.00 14.28 -11.04
CA GLY A 126 -12.42 15.31 -10.17
C GLY A 126 -11.16 14.87 -9.43
N ASN A 127 -10.63 13.70 -9.74
CA ASN A 127 -9.37 13.21 -9.18
C ASN A 127 -8.18 13.62 -10.07
N ILE A 128 -6.95 13.53 -9.54
CA ILE A 128 -5.71 13.85 -10.24
C ILE A 128 -4.93 12.55 -10.46
N ALA A 129 -4.63 12.22 -11.72
CA ALA A 129 -3.79 11.09 -12.07
C ALA A 129 -2.31 11.40 -11.79
N TYR A 130 -1.62 10.48 -11.13
CA TYR A 130 -0.18 10.57 -10.88
C TYR A 130 0.54 9.38 -11.53
N PHE A 131 1.46 9.69 -12.43
CA PHE A 131 2.34 8.74 -13.11
C PHE A 131 3.77 8.93 -12.60
N LEU A 132 4.42 7.85 -12.19
CA LEU A 132 5.82 7.90 -11.76
C LEU A 132 6.73 7.93 -12.99
N ASP A 133 7.10 9.11 -13.46
CA ASP A 133 8.06 9.26 -14.56
C ASP A 133 9.49 9.02 -14.07
N LYS A 134 10.20 8.11 -14.76
CA LYS A 134 11.55 7.64 -14.37
C LYS A 134 12.64 8.71 -14.44
N THR A 135 12.37 9.86 -15.06
CA THR A 135 13.39 10.85 -15.43
C THR A 135 13.71 11.88 -14.35
N ALA A 136 12.98 11.94 -13.24
CA ALA A 136 13.06 13.07 -12.29
C ALA A 136 13.71 12.75 -10.92
N HIS A 137 14.16 11.52 -10.66
CA HIS A 137 14.58 11.14 -9.30
C HIS A 137 16.04 10.71 -9.24
N ASN A 138 16.86 11.49 -8.49
CA ASN A 138 18.21 11.08 -8.07
C ASN A 138 18.15 10.03 -6.94
N ASP A 139 16.97 9.76 -6.39
CA ASP A 139 16.75 8.80 -5.32
C ASP A 139 16.42 7.39 -5.86
N ASN A 140 16.47 6.41 -4.99
CA ASN A 140 16.06 5.06 -5.32
C ASN A 140 14.57 5.07 -5.73
N ILE A 141 14.31 4.93 -7.04
CA ILE A 141 12.97 4.94 -7.65
C ILE A 141 11.99 4.04 -6.91
N ALA A 142 12.44 2.87 -6.43
CA ALA A 142 11.61 1.95 -5.67
C ALA A 142 11.11 2.56 -4.36
N LYS A 143 11.94 3.33 -3.64
CA LYS A 143 11.49 4.01 -2.41
C LYS A 143 10.47 5.11 -2.69
N VAL A 144 10.69 5.88 -3.76
CA VAL A 144 9.74 6.92 -4.17
C VAL A 144 8.41 6.30 -4.55
N MET A 145 8.43 5.25 -5.37
CA MET A 145 7.24 4.50 -5.78
C MET A 145 6.42 3.99 -4.58
N LEU A 146 7.08 3.32 -3.62
CA LEU A 146 6.40 2.80 -2.43
C LEU A 146 5.81 3.93 -1.59
N LYS A 147 6.50 5.07 -1.47
CA LYS A 147 5.99 6.26 -0.78
C LYS A 147 4.76 6.83 -1.48
N GLU A 148 4.80 6.98 -2.81
CA GLU A 148 3.68 7.51 -3.59
C GLU A 148 2.45 6.58 -3.55
N ILE A 149 2.64 5.25 -3.64
CA ILE A 149 1.56 4.28 -3.46
C ILE A 149 0.96 4.39 -2.06
N CYS A 150 1.80 4.52 -1.04
CA CYS A 150 1.36 4.74 0.32
C CYS A 150 0.50 6.00 0.45
N GLY A 151 0.93 7.12 -0.16
CA GLY A 151 0.25 8.44 -0.12
C GLY A 151 -0.95 8.59 -1.05
N CYS A 152 -1.18 7.69 -1.99
CA CYS A 152 -2.26 7.85 -2.95
C CYS A 152 -3.65 7.61 -2.31
N LYS A 153 -4.67 8.19 -2.92
CA LYS A 153 -6.07 8.01 -2.54
C LYS A 153 -6.55 6.59 -2.85
N PHE A 154 -6.27 6.12 -4.05
CA PHE A 154 -6.44 4.75 -4.54
C PHE A 154 -5.46 4.52 -5.68
N LEU A 155 -5.35 3.27 -6.14
CA LEU A 155 -4.46 2.88 -7.23
C LEU A 155 -5.26 2.38 -8.43
N VAL A 156 -4.85 2.78 -9.63
CA VAL A 156 -5.33 2.24 -10.90
C VAL A 156 -4.19 1.42 -11.51
N ALA A 157 -4.41 0.13 -11.75
CA ALA A 157 -3.41 -0.80 -12.28
C ALA A 157 -3.87 -1.32 -13.66
N ASP A 158 -3.14 -0.99 -14.71
CA ASP A 158 -3.37 -1.56 -16.05
C ASP A 158 -2.42 -2.74 -16.32
N PHE A 159 -3.01 -3.92 -16.45
CA PHE A 159 -2.29 -5.18 -16.65
C PHE A 159 -2.04 -5.50 -18.14
N THR A 160 -2.42 -4.63 -19.05
CA THR A 160 -2.09 -4.77 -20.47
C THR A 160 -0.57 -4.92 -20.63
N HIS A 161 -0.13 -5.86 -21.49
CA HIS A 161 1.27 -6.26 -21.69
C HIS A 161 1.92 -7.01 -20.52
N GLN A 162 1.17 -7.41 -19.48
CA GLN A 162 1.61 -8.29 -18.39
C GLN A 162 2.91 -7.83 -17.71
N ASN A 163 3.04 -6.52 -17.43
CA ASN A 163 4.23 -5.98 -16.78
C ASN A 163 4.31 -6.40 -15.31
N CYS A 164 5.36 -7.15 -14.95
CA CYS A 164 5.56 -7.63 -13.57
C CYS A 164 5.62 -6.50 -12.52
N GLY A 165 6.05 -5.30 -12.90
CA GLY A 165 6.04 -4.12 -12.02
C GLY A 165 4.62 -3.75 -11.58
N VAL A 166 3.65 -3.84 -12.49
CA VAL A 166 2.23 -3.55 -12.19
C VAL A 166 1.69 -4.55 -11.17
N TYR A 167 2.01 -5.84 -11.31
CA TYR A 167 1.63 -6.86 -10.33
C TYR A 167 2.20 -6.58 -8.94
N TYR A 168 3.48 -6.16 -8.88
CA TYR A 168 4.14 -5.82 -7.63
C TYR A 168 3.49 -4.60 -6.96
N GLU A 169 3.25 -3.54 -7.71
CA GLU A 169 2.66 -2.28 -7.23
C GLU A 169 1.21 -2.47 -6.77
N ALA A 170 0.40 -3.19 -7.54
CA ALA A 170 -0.98 -3.53 -7.19
C ALA A 170 -1.05 -4.41 -5.93
N GLY A 171 -0.16 -5.43 -5.83
CA GLY A 171 -0.05 -6.28 -4.65
C GLY A 171 0.35 -5.49 -3.39
N TYR A 172 1.30 -4.57 -3.53
CA TYR A 172 1.72 -3.71 -2.43
C TYR A 172 0.59 -2.77 -1.98
N ALA A 173 -0.13 -2.13 -2.92
CA ALA A 173 -1.28 -1.29 -2.61
C ALA A 173 -2.39 -2.07 -1.89
N THR A 174 -2.67 -3.30 -2.34
CA THR A 174 -3.64 -4.21 -1.72
C THR A 174 -3.23 -4.56 -0.28
N ALA A 175 -1.95 -4.85 -0.05
CA ALA A 175 -1.42 -5.15 1.29
C ALA A 175 -1.54 -3.95 2.26
N LEU A 176 -1.49 -2.72 1.73
CA LEU A 176 -1.75 -1.48 2.47
C LEU A 176 -3.25 -1.19 2.69
N GLY A 177 -4.15 -2.05 2.22
CA GLY A 177 -5.60 -1.82 2.31
C GLY A 177 -6.12 -0.74 1.37
N LYS A 178 -5.33 -0.33 0.36
CA LYS A 178 -5.78 0.61 -0.66
C LYS A 178 -6.76 -0.04 -1.62
N THR A 179 -7.74 0.73 -2.11
CA THR A 179 -8.56 0.28 -3.23
C THR A 179 -7.71 0.24 -4.49
N VAL A 180 -7.73 -0.88 -5.20
CA VAL A 180 -7.06 -1.07 -6.48
C VAL A 180 -8.09 -1.34 -7.55
N ILE A 181 -8.15 -0.48 -8.58
CA ILE A 181 -8.97 -0.69 -9.77
C ILE A 181 -8.10 -1.39 -10.81
N HIS A 182 -8.48 -2.60 -11.19
CA HIS A 182 -7.76 -3.42 -12.16
C HIS A 182 -8.30 -3.16 -13.56
N LEU A 183 -7.42 -2.83 -14.49
CA LEU A 183 -7.72 -2.63 -15.90
C LEU A 183 -6.97 -3.66 -16.74
N CYS A 184 -7.55 -4.06 -17.85
CA CYS A 184 -6.84 -4.81 -18.89
C CYS A 184 -7.55 -4.63 -20.21
N ARG A 185 -6.77 -4.55 -21.32
CA ARG A 185 -7.33 -4.55 -22.66
C ARG A 185 -7.93 -5.93 -22.97
N GLU A 186 -9.04 -5.97 -23.69
CA GLU A 186 -9.81 -7.18 -23.96
C GLU A 186 -8.99 -8.27 -24.62
N ASP A 187 -8.13 -7.94 -25.59
CA ASP A 187 -7.29 -8.87 -26.35
C ASP A 187 -6.11 -9.45 -25.53
N ASP A 188 -5.79 -8.86 -24.39
CA ASP A 188 -4.70 -9.31 -23.50
C ASP A 188 -5.20 -9.90 -22.18
N PHE A 189 -6.50 -9.83 -21.91
CA PHE A 189 -7.08 -10.29 -20.65
C PHE A 189 -6.86 -11.80 -20.39
N ASP A 190 -6.80 -12.61 -21.44
CA ASP A 190 -6.55 -14.04 -21.27
C ASP A 190 -5.15 -14.35 -20.73
N ASN A 191 -4.20 -13.45 -20.92
CA ASN A 191 -2.83 -13.56 -20.43
C ASN A 191 -2.67 -13.11 -18.97
N VAL A 192 -3.69 -12.48 -18.36
CA VAL A 192 -3.64 -12.04 -16.96
C VAL A 192 -3.43 -13.26 -16.04
N HIS A 193 -2.54 -13.11 -15.07
CA HIS A 193 -2.20 -14.19 -14.14
C HIS A 193 -3.43 -14.64 -13.35
N PHE A 194 -3.59 -15.97 -13.21
CA PHE A 194 -4.79 -16.57 -12.63
C PHE A 194 -5.10 -16.09 -11.19
N ASP A 195 -4.08 -15.76 -10.39
CA ASP A 195 -4.25 -15.34 -9.00
C ASP A 195 -5.08 -14.04 -8.89
N ILE A 196 -4.92 -13.12 -9.84
CA ILE A 196 -5.66 -11.86 -9.83
C ILE A 196 -6.87 -11.87 -10.80
N LYS A 197 -6.94 -12.82 -11.73
CA LYS A 197 -8.04 -12.92 -12.70
C LYS A 197 -9.40 -13.14 -12.05
N GLN A 198 -9.42 -13.54 -10.77
CA GLN A 198 -10.64 -13.72 -9.99
C GLN A 198 -11.17 -12.38 -9.37
N THR A 199 -10.39 -11.31 -9.45
CA THR A 199 -10.83 -9.99 -9.01
C THR A 199 -11.66 -9.30 -10.09
N GLN A 200 -12.36 -8.22 -9.73
CA GLN A 200 -13.10 -7.44 -10.70
C GLN A 200 -12.14 -6.63 -11.60
N PHE A 201 -12.29 -6.78 -12.90
CA PHE A 201 -11.55 -6.04 -13.91
C PHE A 201 -12.47 -5.13 -14.71
N VAL A 202 -11.97 -3.94 -15.04
CA VAL A 202 -12.48 -3.09 -16.10
C VAL A 202 -11.80 -3.52 -17.40
N ILE A 203 -12.52 -4.25 -18.24
CA ILE A 203 -12.02 -4.72 -19.53
C ILE A 203 -12.37 -3.69 -20.60
N TRP A 204 -11.36 -3.17 -21.28
CA TRP A 204 -11.50 -2.09 -22.22
C TRP A 204 -11.00 -2.45 -23.64
N LYS A 205 -11.43 -1.68 -24.67
CA LYS A 205 -11.16 -1.95 -26.09
C LYS A 205 -10.32 -0.87 -26.75
N ASP A 206 -10.61 0.39 -26.47
CA ASP A 206 -9.96 1.57 -27.00
C ASP A 206 -9.89 2.68 -25.97
N GLU A 207 -9.26 3.81 -26.33
CA GLU A 207 -9.03 4.96 -25.43
C GLU A 207 -10.33 5.51 -24.84
N GLN A 208 -11.39 5.62 -25.64
CA GLN A 208 -12.67 6.19 -25.20
C GLN A 208 -13.41 5.23 -24.26
N ASP A 209 -13.46 3.95 -24.62
CA ASP A 209 -14.06 2.89 -23.82
C ASP A 209 -13.34 2.76 -22.46
N LEU A 210 -12.00 2.85 -22.46
CA LEU A 210 -11.18 2.87 -21.25
C LEU A 210 -11.57 4.03 -20.33
N ALA A 211 -11.58 5.25 -20.87
CA ALA A 211 -11.89 6.45 -20.10
C ALA A 211 -13.30 6.41 -19.51
N GLU A 212 -14.31 6.00 -20.29
CA GLU A 212 -15.71 5.93 -19.86
C GLU A 212 -15.93 4.86 -18.78
N LYS A 213 -15.40 3.65 -18.99
CA LYS A 213 -15.53 2.54 -18.03
C LYS A 213 -14.80 2.82 -16.74
N LEU A 214 -13.57 3.39 -16.81
CA LEU A 214 -12.80 3.76 -15.63
C LEU A 214 -13.53 4.86 -14.83
N ARG A 215 -14.04 5.89 -15.48
CA ARG A 215 -14.85 6.92 -14.85
C ARG A 215 -16.04 6.31 -14.10
N THR A 216 -16.77 5.42 -14.76
CA THR A 216 -17.94 4.75 -14.18
C THR A 216 -17.52 3.92 -12.96
N GLN A 217 -16.47 3.12 -13.06
CA GLN A 217 -15.97 2.30 -11.96
C GLN A 217 -15.54 3.14 -10.75
N ILE A 218 -14.87 4.29 -10.97
CA ILE A 218 -14.48 5.21 -9.89
C ILE A 218 -15.72 5.78 -9.18
N GLN A 219 -16.74 6.17 -9.95
CA GLN A 219 -17.99 6.72 -9.40
C GLN A 219 -18.78 5.67 -8.60
N GLU A 220 -18.93 4.47 -9.13
CA GLU A 220 -19.62 3.36 -8.47
C GLU A 220 -18.91 2.91 -7.19
N SER A 221 -17.59 3.00 -7.16
CA SER A 221 -16.78 2.72 -5.96
C SER A 221 -16.80 3.85 -4.92
N GLY A 222 -17.51 4.95 -5.18
CA GLY A 222 -17.58 6.10 -4.27
C GLY A 222 -16.27 6.88 -4.13
N LEU A 223 -15.35 6.74 -5.09
CA LEU A 223 -14.00 7.34 -5.08
C LEU A 223 -13.95 8.68 -5.84
N GLY A 224 -15.03 9.08 -6.51
CA GLY A 224 -15.15 10.38 -7.17
C GLY A 224 -15.14 11.54 -6.16
N VAL A 225 -14.62 12.69 -6.59
CA VAL A 225 -14.72 13.94 -5.80
C VAL A 225 -16.12 14.50 -5.97
N LYS A 226 -16.78 14.83 -4.87
CA LYS A 226 -18.11 15.46 -4.87
C LYS A 226 -18.03 16.93 -5.12
#